data_98a187e222a466df3a5a710bc09d64f7
#
_entry.id   98a187e222a466df3a5a710bc09d64f7
#
_cell.length_a   1.000
_cell.length_b   1.000
_cell.length_c   1.000
_cell.angle_alpha   90.00
_cell.angle_beta   90.00
_cell.angle_gamma   90.00
#
_symmetry.space_group_name_H-M   'P 1'
#
loop_
_entity.id
_entity.type
_entity.pdbx_description
1 polymer ?
#
loop_
_entity_poly.entity_id
_entity_poly.type
_entity_poly.pdbx_seq_one_letter_code
_entity_poly.pdbx_strand_id
1 'polypeptide(L)'
;MLLAEQLPVGHPIRVMMDEHQVILGILQRLEQTSGVIRGMSVLGPESLELRTIGEIAADLLSAEPHHQREEQALFPALEELGIEGPTQVMRMEHEELREKKHELEALAATTKNMRDNERRRQVTETSNFLVVALRTHIQKENEVLYPLALNRLDPSAWSAIARACDEIGYCPFTPR
;
A
#
# COMPACT_ATOMS: atom_id res chain seq x y z
N MET A 1 5.06 -22.52 -6.59
CA MET A 1 4.80 -22.29 -5.16
C MET A 1 5.21 -20.87 -4.84
N LEU A 2 4.30 -20.06 -4.33
CA LEU A 2 4.59 -18.66 -4.01
C LEU A 2 5.58 -18.58 -2.83
N LEU A 3 6.42 -17.54 -2.78
CA LEU A 3 7.41 -17.34 -1.72
C LEU A 3 6.75 -17.39 -0.33
N ALA A 4 5.60 -16.76 -0.18
CA ALA A 4 4.82 -16.76 1.07
C ALA A 4 4.47 -18.17 1.56
N GLU A 5 4.15 -19.11 0.66
CA GLU A 5 3.77 -20.49 1.02
C GLU A 5 4.95 -21.31 1.56
N GLN A 6 6.18 -20.87 1.31
CA GLN A 6 7.39 -21.51 1.81
C GLN A 6 7.78 -21.08 3.22
N LEU A 7 7.18 -20.01 3.72
CA LEU A 7 7.47 -19.43 5.01
C LEU A 7 6.48 -19.90 6.09
N PRO A 8 6.90 -20.04 7.34
CA PRO A 8 6.01 -20.39 8.44
C PRO A 8 4.90 -19.34 8.61
N VAL A 9 3.74 -19.78 9.10
CA VAL A 9 2.67 -18.88 9.51
C VAL A 9 3.21 -17.91 10.58
N GLY A 10 2.92 -16.63 10.46
CA GLY A 10 3.41 -15.58 11.36
C GLY A 10 4.82 -15.07 11.05
N HIS A 11 5.53 -15.61 10.05
CA HIS A 11 6.79 -15.01 9.61
C HIS A 11 6.54 -13.59 9.05
N PRO A 12 7.31 -12.55 9.44
CA PRO A 12 7.04 -11.17 9.05
C PRO A 12 6.82 -10.96 7.56
N ILE A 13 7.71 -11.52 6.71
CA ILE A 13 7.56 -11.45 5.25
C ILE A 13 6.26 -12.11 4.77
N ARG A 14 5.89 -13.27 5.34
CA ARG A 14 4.64 -13.93 4.95
C ARG A 14 3.43 -13.06 5.26
N VAL A 15 3.39 -12.46 6.44
CA VAL A 15 2.31 -11.56 6.84
C VAL A 15 2.23 -10.37 5.89
N MET A 16 3.37 -9.73 5.57
CA MET A 16 3.43 -8.60 4.63
C MET A 16 2.94 -9.00 3.23
N MET A 17 3.36 -10.17 2.73
CA MET A 17 2.90 -10.67 1.42
C MET A 17 1.40 -11.03 1.41
N ASP A 18 0.87 -11.54 2.52
CA ASP A 18 -0.57 -11.83 2.65
C ASP A 18 -1.38 -10.51 2.66
N GLU A 19 -0.87 -9.46 3.31
CA GLU A 19 -1.45 -8.11 3.25
C GLU A 19 -1.40 -7.51 1.82
N HIS A 20 -0.31 -7.76 1.07
CA HIS A 20 -0.23 -7.36 -0.35
C HIS A 20 -1.38 -7.92 -1.17
N GLN A 21 -1.82 -9.16 -0.93
CA GLN A 21 -2.97 -9.73 -1.65
C GLN A 21 -4.26 -8.94 -1.36
N VAL A 22 -4.45 -8.49 -0.13
CA VAL A 22 -5.60 -7.65 0.24
C VAL A 22 -5.50 -6.27 -0.44
N ILE A 23 -4.33 -5.64 -0.37
CA ILE A 23 -4.07 -4.33 -1.01
C ILE A 23 -4.29 -4.42 -2.53
N LEU A 24 -3.83 -5.47 -3.19
CA LEU A 24 -4.07 -5.70 -4.62
C LEU A 24 -5.58 -5.82 -4.94
N GLY A 25 -6.35 -6.44 -4.06
CA GLY A 25 -7.82 -6.47 -4.16
C GLY A 25 -8.45 -5.08 -4.03
N ILE A 26 -7.95 -4.24 -3.11
CA ILE A 26 -8.39 -2.85 -2.94
C ILE A 26 -8.06 -2.04 -4.21
N LEU A 27 -6.85 -2.21 -4.77
CA LEU A 27 -6.45 -1.56 -6.02
C LEU A 27 -7.29 -1.99 -7.22
N GLN A 28 -7.72 -3.24 -7.28
CA GLN A 28 -8.64 -3.70 -8.32
C GLN A 28 -9.99 -2.99 -8.22
N ARG A 29 -10.54 -2.81 -7.02
CA ARG A 29 -11.76 -2.02 -6.79
C ARG A 29 -11.56 -0.57 -7.21
N LEU A 30 -10.41 0.04 -6.89
CA LEU A 30 -10.06 1.40 -7.29
C LEU A 30 -10.04 1.56 -8.80
N GLU A 31 -9.39 0.66 -9.51
CA GLU A 31 -9.28 0.65 -10.96
C GLU A 31 -10.66 0.54 -11.63
N GLN A 32 -11.51 -0.36 -11.14
CA GLN A 32 -12.87 -0.55 -11.65
C GLN A 32 -13.74 0.70 -11.41
N THR A 33 -13.73 1.24 -10.20
CA THR A 33 -14.52 2.44 -9.86
C THR A 33 -14.04 3.66 -10.65
N SER A 34 -12.73 3.86 -10.76
CA SER A 34 -12.13 4.92 -11.59
C SER A 34 -12.48 4.76 -13.07
N GLY A 35 -12.56 3.52 -13.57
CA GLY A 35 -13.02 3.23 -14.92
C GLY A 35 -14.47 3.65 -15.17
N VAL A 36 -15.36 3.40 -14.21
CA VAL A 36 -16.76 3.87 -14.27
C VAL A 36 -16.81 5.39 -14.28
N ILE A 37 -16.11 6.05 -13.33
CA ILE A 37 -16.06 7.51 -13.22
C ILE A 37 -15.58 8.17 -14.52
N ARG A 38 -14.60 7.59 -15.19
CA ARG A 38 -14.09 8.08 -16.48
C ARG A 38 -15.17 8.15 -17.57
N GLY A 39 -16.09 7.19 -17.57
CA GLY A 39 -17.22 7.13 -18.52
C GLY A 39 -18.41 8.02 -18.16
N MET A 40 -18.44 8.60 -16.95
CA MET A 40 -19.56 9.44 -16.52
C MET A 40 -19.51 10.82 -17.17
N SER A 41 -20.68 11.37 -17.54
CA SER A 41 -20.81 12.76 -18.01
C SER A 41 -20.69 13.78 -16.86
N VAL A 42 -21.16 13.39 -15.67
CA VAL A 42 -21.16 14.23 -14.45
C VAL A 42 -20.75 13.36 -13.26
N LEU A 43 -19.82 13.86 -12.44
CA LEU A 43 -19.45 13.27 -11.16
C LEU A 43 -19.87 14.24 -10.04
N GLY A 44 -21.11 14.09 -9.59
CA GLY A 44 -21.64 14.91 -8.50
C GLY A 44 -21.01 14.58 -7.15
N PRO A 45 -21.04 15.51 -6.18
CA PRO A 45 -20.43 15.33 -4.87
C PRO A 45 -21.07 14.22 -4.03
N GLU A 46 -22.32 13.86 -4.33
CA GLU A 46 -23.10 12.83 -3.61
C GLU A 46 -23.20 11.51 -4.42
N SER A 47 -22.40 11.35 -5.48
CA SER A 47 -22.45 10.13 -6.29
C SER A 47 -21.97 8.91 -5.50
N LEU A 48 -22.55 7.75 -5.82
CA LEU A 48 -22.15 6.49 -5.21
C LEU A 48 -20.67 6.19 -5.47
N GLU A 49 -20.22 6.48 -6.69
CA GLU A 49 -18.86 6.23 -7.13
C GLU A 49 -17.86 7.06 -6.31
N LEU A 50 -18.17 8.33 -6.01
CA LEU A 50 -17.29 9.17 -5.22
C LEU A 50 -17.24 8.70 -3.74
N ARG A 51 -18.37 8.25 -3.18
CA ARG A 51 -18.38 7.61 -1.85
C ARG A 51 -17.53 6.34 -1.84
N THR A 52 -17.66 5.51 -2.87
CA THR A 52 -16.85 4.28 -3.02
C THR A 52 -15.34 4.62 -3.11
N ILE A 53 -14.96 5.69 -3.81
CA ILE A 53 -13.57 6.17 -3.81
C ILE A 53 -13.11 6.55 -2.40
N GLY A 54 -13.97 7.23 -1.62
CA GLY A 54 -13.67 7.58 -0.22
C GLY A 54 -13.44 6.35 0.67
N GLU A 55 -14.28 5.32 0.53
CA GLU A 55 -14.10 4.05 1.24
C GLU A 55 -12.79 3.36 0.85
N ILE A 56 -12.48 3.32 -0.45
CA ILE A 56 -11.23 2.73 -0.95
C ILE A 56 -10.01 3.53 -0.46
N ALA A 57 -10.08 4.86 -0.43
CA ALA A 57 -9.01 5.69 0.10
C ALA A 57 -8.77 5.41 1.59
N ALA A 58 -9.83 5.27 2.38
CA ALA A 58 -9.74 4.89 3.79
C ALA A 58 -9.12 3.49 3.97
N ASP A 59 -9.52 2.51 3.16
CA ASP A 59 -8.93 1.17 3.15
C ASP A 59 -7.41 1.25 2.86
N LEU A 60 -6.99 2.03 1.84
CA LEU A 60 -5.57 2.21 1.49
C LEU A 60 -4.77 2.95 2.58
N LEU A 61 -5.38 3.92 3.26
CA LEU A 61 -4.76 4.62 4.40
C LEU A 61 -4.62 3.70 5.62
N SER A 62 -5.55 2.78 5.82
CA SER A 62 -5.49 1.79 6.90
C SER A 62 -4.34 0.78 6.75
N ALA A 63 -3.67 0.75 5.58
CA ALA A 63 -2.46 -0.03 5.33
C ALA A 63 -1.19 0.58 5.93
N GLU A 64 -1.26 1.72 6.60
CA GLU A 64 -0.06 2.40 7.15
C GLU A 64 0.78 1.55 8.11
N PRO A 65 0.24 0.69 8.98
CA PRO A 65 1.05 -0.22 9.80
C PRO A 65 1.92 -1.17 8.98
N HIS A 66 1.56 -1.50 7.74
CA HIS A 66 2.39 -2.27 6.82
C HIS A 66 3.71 -1.54 6.51
N HIS A 67 3.64 -0.31 5.98
CA HIS A 67 4.82 0.51 5.71
C HIS A 67 5.64 0.80 6.97
N GLN A 68 4.99 1.03 8.12
CA GLN A 68 5.69 1.26 9.39
C GLN A 68 6.52 0.06 9.82
N ARG A 69 6.03 -1.17 9.65
CA ARG A 69 6.79 -2.40 9.95
C ARG A 69 7.99 -2.57 9.03
N GLU A 70 7.86 -2.20 7.77
CA GLU A 70 9.00 -2.19 6.86
C GLU A 70 10.03 -1.14 7.27
N GLU A 71 9.60 0.10 7.42
CA GLU A 71 10.47 1.24 7.71
C GLU A 71 11.14 1.17 9.09
N GLN A 72 10.47 0.60 10.09
CA GLN A 72 10.93 0.61 11.48
C GLN A 72 11.48 -0.73 11.96
N ALA A 73 11.19 -1.83 11.27
CA ALA A 73 11.67 -3.15 11.65
C ALA A 73 12.55 -3.80 10.56
N LEU A 74 12.05 -3.94 9.32
CA LEU A 74 12.77 -4.66 8.27
C LEU A 74 13.93 -3.86 7.68
N PHE A 75 13.70 -2.60 7.30
CA PHE A 75 14.72 -1.79 6.64
C PHE A 75 15.93 -1.52 7.52
N PRO A 76 15.80 -1.17 8.82
CA PRO A 76 16.95 -1.00 9.69
C PRO A 76 17.84 -2.25 9.78
N ALA A 77 17.23 -3.45 9.84
CA ALA A 77 17.97 -4.70 9.85
C ALA A 77 18.78 -4.96 8.56
N LEU A 78 18.27 -4.51 7.41
CA LEU A 78 19.00 -4.56 6.14
C LEU A 78 20.09 -3.49 6.07
N GLU A 79 19.82 -2.29 6.55
CA GLU A 79 20.74 -1.15 6.59
C GLU A 79 21.96 -1.45 7.49
N GLU A 80 21.78 -2.15 8.61
CA GLU A 80 22.88 -2.66 9.46
C GLU A 80 23.83 -3.61 8.72
N LEU A 81 23.37 -4.27 7.66
CA LEU A 81 24.17 -5.09 6.76
C LEU A 81 24.78 -4.33 5.57
N GLY A 82 24.64 -2.99 5.55
CA GLY A 82 25.09 -2.12 4.46
C GLY A 82 24.19 -2.14 3.22
N ILE A 83 22.94 -2.59 3.35
CA ILE A 83 21.94 -2.63 2.26
C ILE A 83 21.04 -1.40 2.37
N GLU A 84 21.54 -0.25 1.93
CA GLU A 84 20.80 1.02 2.07
C GLU A 84 20.08 1.45 0.79
N GLY A 85 20.61 1.13 -0.39
CA GLY A 85 20.05 1.59 -1.68
C GLY A 85 18.58 1.16 -1.88
N PRO A 86 18.23 -0.13 -1.78
CA PRO A 86 16.85 -0.58 -1.90
C PRO A 86 15.92 0.02 -0.84
N THR A 87 16.35 0.10 0.42
CA THR A 87 15.52 0.62 1.51
C THR A 87 15.23 2.11 1.38
N GLN A 88 16.20 2.91 0.92
CA GLN A 88 16.00 4.33 0.63
C GLN A 88 14.98 4.55 -0.49
N VAL A 89 15.05 3.77 -1.56
CA VAL A 89 14.06 3.85 -2.66
C VAL A 89 12.65 3.52 -2.14
N MET A 90 12.50 2.47 -1.34
CA MET A 90 11.20 2.11 -0.76
C MET A 90 10.65 3.23 0.13
N ARG A 91 11.47 3.83 1.01
CA ARG A 91 11.04 4.97 1.86
C ARG A 91 10.54 6.15 1.02
N MET A 92 11.23 6.50 -0.06
CA MET A 92 10.80 7.58 -0.97
C MET A 92 9.45 7.25 -1.64
N GLU A 93 9.27 6.01 -2.08
CA GLU A 93 8.01 5.57 -2.68
C GLU A 93 6.87 5.56 -1.65
N HIS A 94 7.12 5.13 -0.41
CA HIS A 94 6.13 5.20 0.67
C HIS A 94 5.66 6.63 0.93
N GLU A 95 6.57 7.61 0.92
CA GLU A 95 6.23 9.02 1.12
C GLU A 95 5.31 9.53 0.01
N GLU A 96 5.65 9.28 -1.25
CA GLU A 96 4.81 9.63 -2.40
C GLU A 96 3.45 8.92 -2.37
N LEU A 97 3.43 7.66 -2.01
CA LEU A 97 2.20 6.88 -1.88
C LEU A 97 1.29 7.40 -0.75
N ARG A 98 1.84 7.81 0.40
CA ARG A 98 1.09 8.46 1.48
C ARG A 98 0.43 9.75 1.00
N GLU A 99 1.19 10.62 0.34
CA GLU A 99 0.66 11.87 -0.21
C GLU A 99 -0.50 11.61 -1.17
N LYS A 100 -0.35 10.65 -2.08
CA LYS A 100 -1.37 10.32 -3.07
C LYS A 100 -2.62 9.66 -2.48
N LYS A 101 -2.48 8.85 -1.43
CA LYS A 101 -3.61 8.29 -0.68
C LYS A 101 -4.43 9.40 -0.01
N HIS A 102 -3.76 10.35 0.65
CA HIS A 102 -4.43 11.51 1.25
C HIS A 102 -5.06 12.44 0.20
N GLU A 103 -4.40 12.64 -0.95
CA GLU A 103 -4.99 13.39 -2.06
C GLU A 103 -6.29 12.74 -2.54
N LEU A 104 -6.32 11.41 -2.71
CA LEU A 104 -7.52 10.68 -3.11
C LEU A 104 -8.64 10.81 -2.09
N GLU A 105 -8.33 10.68 -0.80
CA GLU A 105 -9.27 10.88 0.30
C GLU A 105 -9.87 12.29 0.28
N ALA A 106 -9.02 13.31 0.15
CA ALA A 106 -9.44 14.70 0.08
C ALA A 106 -10.34 14.99 -1.13
N LEU A 107 -10.01 14.43 -2.30
CA LEU A 107 -10.83 14.54 -3.51
C LEU A 107 -12.21 13.89 -3.34
N ALA A 108 -12.29 12.77 -2.65
CA ALA A 108 -13.55 12.09 -2.35
C ALA A 108 -14.41 12.86 -1.32
N ALA A 109 -13.77 13.52 -0.34
CA ALA A 109 -14.45 14.28 0.69
C ALA A 109 -14.91 15.69 0.24
N THR A 110 -14.35 16.19 -0.88
CA THR A 110 -14.64 17.57 -1.35
C THR A 110 -16.05 17.69 -1.92
N THR A 111 -16.97 18.23 -1.13
CA THR A 111 -18.38 18.39 -1.50
C THR A 111 -18.70 19.72 -2.18
N LYS A 112 -17.83 20.73 -2.08
CA LYS A 112 -18.11 22.12 -2.53
C LYS A 112 -16.94 22.72 -3.32
N ASN A 113 -17.28 23.60 -4.28
CA ASN A 113 -16.36 24.48 -5.04
C ASN A 113 -15.48 23.84 -6.13
N MET A 114 -15.60 22.54 -6.42
CA MET A 114 -14.90 21.94 -7.55
C MET A 114 -15.89 21.66 -8.68
N ARG A 115 -15.52 22.02 -9.92
CA ARG A 115 -16.32 21.68 -11.10
C ARG A 115 -16.33 20.17 -11.32
N ASP A 116 -17.45 19.58 -11.69
CA ASP A 116 -17.59 18.12 -11.86
C ASP A 116 -16.56 17.52 -12.83
N ASN A 117 -16.26 18.22 -13.93
CA ASN A 117 -15.24 17.77 -14.88
C ASN A 117 -13.83 17.76 -14.26
N GLU A 118 -13.51 18.74 -13.43
CA GLU A 118 -12.24 18.83 -12.76
C GLU A 118 -12.11 17.74 -11.70
N ARG A 119 -13.15 17.53 -10.90
CA ARG A 119 -13.22 16.44 -9.92
C ARG A 119 -13.02 15.09 -10.58
N ARG A 120 -13.76 14.82 -11.65
CA ARG A 120 -13.64 13.58 -12.42
C ARG A 120 -12.21 13.36 -12.92
N ARG A 121 -11.59 14.39 -13.48
CA ARG A 121 -10.22 14.34 -13.98
C ARG A 121 -9.25 13.99 -12.86
N GLN A 122 -9.25 14.76 -11.78
CA GLN A 122 -8.31 14.57 -10.66
C GLN A 122 -8.51 13.21 -9.98
N VAL A 123 -9.74 12.80 -9.66
CA VAL A 123 -10.02 11.49 -9.09
C VAL A 123 -9.48 10.38 -10.00
N THR A 124 -9.69 10.47 -11.31
CA THR A 124 -9.21 9.46 -12.26
C THR A 124 -7.69 9.44 -12.36
N GLU A 125 -7.04 10.59 -12.42
CA GLU A 125 -5.58 10.72 -12.49
C GLU A 125 -4.91 10.17 -11.24
N THR A 126 -5.37 10.58 -10.04
CA THR A 126 -4.82 10.11 -8.75
C THR A 126 -5.08 8.62 -8.55
N SER A 127 -6.27 8.12 -8.92
CA SER A 127 -6.56 6.68 -8.86
C SER A 127 -5.64 5.86 -9.75
N ASN A 128 -5.45 6.29 -11.00
CA ASN A 128 -4.55 5.60 -11.95
C ASN A 128 -3.11 5.60 -11.46
N PHE A 129 -2.65 6.73 -10.91
CA PHE A 129 -1.31 6.81 -10.30
C PHE A 129 -1.17 5.77 -9.20
N LEU A 130 -2.09 5.75 -8.22
CA LEU A 130 -2.03 4.81 -7.10
C LEU A 130 -2.07 3.35 -7.55
N VAL A 131 -2.92 3.01 -8.53
CA VAL A 131 -3.01 1.64 -9.06
C VAL A 131 -1.67 1.20 -9.65
N VAL A 132 -1.03 2.04 -10.47
CA VAL A 132 0.24 1.71 -11.12
C VAL A 132 1.38 1.71 -10.11
N ALA A 133 1.50 2.75 -9.31
CA ALA A 133 2.60 2.93 -8.37
C ALA A 133 2.62 1.83 -7.29
N LEU A 134 1.47 1.56 -6.63
CA LEU A 134 1.39 0.52 -5.60
C LEU A 134 1.60 -0.89 -6.16
N ARG A 135 1.07 -1.21 -7.34
CA ARG A 135 1.34 -2.51 -7.98
C ARG A 135 2.83 -2.71 -8.27
N THR A 136 3.49 -1.67 -8.79
CA THR A 136 4.93 -1.72 -9.10
C THR A 136 5.75 -1.81 -7.82
N HIS A 137 5.37 -1.08 -6.78
CA HIS A 137 5.98 -1.10 -5.46
C HIS A 137 5.90 -2.50 -4.84
N ILE A 138 4.71 -3.07 -4.71
CA ILE A 138 4.47 -4.44 -4.22
C ILE A 138 5.28 -5.48 -5.02
N GLN A 139 5.37 -5.31 -6.34
CA GLN A 139 6.16 -6.21 -7.17
C GLN A 139 7.65 -6.14 -6.81
N LYS A 140 8.22 -4.95 -6.62
CA LYS A 140 9.62 -4.80 -6.21
C LYS A 140 9.91 -5.43 -4.85
N GLU A 141 9.00 -5.30 -3.90
CA GLU A 141 9.13 -5.92 -2.59
C GLU A 141 9.07 -7.44 -2.70
N ASN A 142 8.05 -7.98 -3.33
CA ASN A 142 7.86 -9.40 -3.46
C ASN A 142 8.97 -10.11 -4.27
N GLU A 143 9.49 -9.45 -5.32
CA GLU A 143 10.44 -10.08 -6.24
C GLU A 143 11.90 -9.74 -5.92
N VAL A 144 12.16 -8.66 -5.20
CA VAL A 144 13.53 -8.19 -4.95
C VAL A 144 13.83 -8.03 -3.47
N LEU A 145 13.10 -7.16 -2.76
CA LEU A 145 13.44 -6.79 -1.40
C LEU A 145 13.27 -7.94 -0.41
N TYR A 146 12.13 -8.61 -0.44
CA TYR A 146 11.85 -9.72 0.49
C TYR A 146 12.73 -10.94 0.25
N PRO A 147 12.97 -11.39 -1.00
CA PRO A 147 13.97 -12.42 -1.27
C PRO A 147 15.38 -12.04 -0.81
N LEU A 148 15.78 -10.77 -1.00
CA LEU A 148 17.05 -10.27 -0.53
C LEU A 148 17.14 -10.35 1.01
N ALA A 149 16.12 -9.90 1.73
CA ALA A 149 16.04 -9.95 3.18
C ALA A 149 16.13 -11.40 3.70
N LEU A 150 15.37 -12.31 3.11
CA LEU A 150 15.39 -13.74 3.47
C LEU A 150 16.76 -14.40 3.28
N ASN A 151 17.52 -13.94 2.30
CA ASN A 151 18.87 -14.47 2.03
C ASN A 151 19.97 -13.86 2.90
N ARG A 152 19.72 -12.68 3.49
CA ARG A 152 20.77 -11.90 4.18
C ARG A 152 20.60 -11.87 5.70
N LEU A 153 19.37 -11.96 6.20
CA LEU A 153 19.06 -11.87 7.62
C LEU A 153 19.08 -13.27 8.26
N ASP A 154 19.70 -13.37 9.42
CA ASP A 154 19.76 -14.59 10.21
C ASP A 154 18.52 -14.82 11.09
N PRO A 155 18.35 -16.00 11.72
CA PRO A 155 17.18 -16.27 12.56
C PRO A 155 17.04 -15.34 13.77
N SER A 156 18.14 -14.77 14.30
CA SER A 156 18.07 -13.84 15.42
C SER A 156 17.52 -12.49 15.01
N ALA A 157 17.92 -11.99 13.83
CA ALA A 157 17.36 -10.78 13.22
C ALA A 157 15.86 -10.94 12.96
N TRP A 158 15.41 -12.07 12.40
CA TRP A 158 13.98 -12.34 12.20
C TRP A 158 13.18 -12.36 13.49
N SER A 159 13.76 -12.89 14.58
CA SER A 159 13.12 -12.86 15.90
C SER A 159 12.97 -11.44 16.45
N ALA A 160 13.94 -10.57 16.18
CA ALA A 160 13.88 -9.16 16.56
C ALA A 160 12.85 -8.39 15.72
N ILE A 161 12.84 -8.60 14.40
CA ILE A 161 11.88 -8.00 13.47
C ILE A 161 10.46 -8.40 13.86
N ALA A 162 10.19 -9.68 14.14
CA ALA A 162 8.88 -10.15 14.55
C ALA A 162 8.36 -9.42 15.80
N ARG A 163 9.20 -9.26 16.84
CA ARG A 163 8.83 -8.51 18.05
C ARG A 163 8.54 -7.03 17.75
N ALA A 164 9.38 -6.40 16.94
CA ALA A 164 9.14 -5.01 16.52
C ALA A 164 7.83 -4.87 15.72
N CYS A 165 7.52 -5.81 14.85
CA CYS A 165 6.24 -5.85 14.14
C CYS A 165 5.04 -5.97 15.08
N ASP A 166 5.14 -6.79 16.14
CA ASP A 166 4.08 -6.93 17.15
C ASP A 166 3.88 -5.62 17.95
N GLU A 167 4.95 -4.88 18.23
CA GLU A 167 4.89 -3.58 18.92
C GLU A 167 4.29 -2.48 18.04
N ILE A 168 4.61 -2.45 16.75
CA ILE A 168 4.06 -1.50 15.78
C ILE A 168 2.57 -1.78 15.53
N GLY A 169 2.22 -3.06 15.46
CA GLY A 169 0.86 -3.52 15.17
C GLY A 169 0.63 -3.86 13.69
N TYR A 170 -0.61 -4.21 13.39
CA TYR A 170 -1.02 -4.78 12.10
C TYR A 170 -2.16 -3.98 11.47
N CYS A 171 -2.32 -4.15 10.14
CA CYS A 171 -3.44 -3.54 9.44
C CYS A 171 -4.77 -4.16 9.90
N PRO A 172 -5.89 -3.42 9.88
CA PRO A 172 -7.20 -3.95 10.25
C PRO A 172 -7.61 -5.19 9.44
N PHE A 173 -7.09 -5.30 8.23
CA PHE A 173 -7.37 -6.38 7.29
C PHE A 173 -6.28 -7.47 7.25
N THR A 174 -5.26 -7.43 8.11
CA THR A 174 -4.21 -8.46 8.15
C THR A 174 -4.84 -9.85 8.33
N PRO A 175 -4.59 -10.81 7.42
CA PRO A 175 -5.08 -12.17 7.58
C PRO A 175 -4.53 -12.82 8.87
N ARG A 176 -5.38 -13.46 9.65
CA ARG A 176 -5.05 -14.11 10.91
C ARG A 176 -5.11 -15.63 10.79
#